data_3c8728ed6ee6532be4bae092ccac1120
#
_entry.id   3c8728ed6ee6532be4bae092ccac1120
#
_cell.length_a   1.000
_cell.length_b   1.000
_cell.length_c   1.000
_cell.angle_alpha   90.00
_cell.angle_beta   90.00
_cell.angle_gamma   90.00
#
_symmetry.space_group_name_H-M   'P 1'
#
loop_
_entity.id
_entity.type
_entity.pdbx_description
1 polymer ?
#
loop_
_entity_poly.entity_id
_entity_poly.type
_entity_poly.pdbx_seq_one_letter_code
_entity_poly.pdbx_strand_id
1 'polypeptide(L)'
;MSGNKLADEVWGAMAALVMDNRDSWKRAVVERSGLPFSRIRILKRLSRGSMSVKELAHAATIDAPAATVAVNDLEGRGLVVREIDPANRRCKVVSLTDQGRAMVRDIESIADPAPDALASLDPAELRSLKAILVRVQSLSGR
;
A
#
# COMPACT_ATOMS: atom_id res chain seq x y z
N MET A 1 17.65 6.68 -12.99
CA MET A 1 18.60 7.42 -12.12
C MET A 1 18.20 8.90 -12.06
N SER A 2 18.07 9.45 -10.88
CA SER A 2 17.75 10.88 -10.76
C SER A 2 19.02 11.71 -10.97
N GLY A 3 18.90 12.94 -11.41
CA GLY A 3 20.02 13.86 -11.54
C GLY A 3 20.48 14.47 -10.22
N ASN A 4 19.87 14.07 -9.10
CA ASN A 4 20.16 14.64 -7.78
C ASN A 4 20.70 13.57 -6.85
N LYS A 5 22.02 13.54 -6.72
CA LYS A 5 22.71 12.54 -5.91
C LYS A 5 22.29 12.59 -4.44
N LEU A 6 22.12 13.78 -3.88
CA LEU A 6 21.72 13.92 -2.49
C LEU A 6 20.30 13.39 -2.27
N ALA A 7 19.39 13.65 -3.21
CA ALA A 7 18.04 13.09 -3.15
C ALA A 7 18.07 11.57 -3.19
N ASP A 8 18.94 11.00 -4.03
CA ASP A 8 19.10 9.55 -4.12
C ASP A 8 19.61 8.96 -2.80
N GLU A 9 20.55 9.64 -2.16
CA GLU A 9 21.08 9.21 -0.86
C GLU A 9 19.99 9.24 0.23
N VAL A 10 19.20 10.30 0.25
CA VAL A 10 18.09 10.44 1.20
C VAL A 10 17.05 9.36 0.96
N TRP A 11 16.67 9.13 -0.29
CA TRP A 11 15.71 8.09 -0.65
C TRP A 11 16.21 6.71 -0.21
N GLY A 12 17.49 6.39 -0.47
CA GLY A 12 18.08 5.13 -0.06
C GLY A 12 18.08 4.94 1.45
N ALA A 13 18.38 6.00 2.20
CA ALA A 13 18.36 5.97 3.66
C ALA A 13 16.94 5.72 4.20
N MET A 14 15.95 6.41 3.63
CA MET A 14 14.56 6.22 4.02
C MET A 14 14.08 4.80 3.71
N ALA A 15 14.39 4.31 2.52
CA ALA A 15 13.99 2.96 2.11
C ALA A 15 14.60 1.90 3.02
N ALA A 16 15.89 2.00 3.33
CA ALA A 16 16.57 1.07 4.21
C ALA A 16 15.94 1.09 5.62
N LEU A 17 15.68 2.27 6.14
CA LEU A 17 15.09 2.42 7.47
C LEU A 17 13.71 1.75 7.54
N VAL A 18 12.88 1.99 6.54
CA VAL A 18 11.52 1.40 6.50
C VAL A 18 11.61 -0.13 6.34
N MET A 19 12.42 -0.60 5.40
CA MET A 19 12.53 -2.03 5.13
C MET A 19 13.06 -2.80 6.35
N ASP A 20 14.04 -2.24 7.04
CA ASP A 20 14.66 -2.89 8.20
C ASP A 20 13.75 -2.94 9.43
N ASN A 21 12.69 -2.14 9.46
CA ASN A 21 11.86 -1.99 10.65
C ASN A 21 10.39 -2.40 10.45
N ARG A 22 10.04 -3.03 9.33
CA ARG A 22 8.65 -3.37 9.06
C ARG A 22 8.30 -4.85 9.22
N ASP A 23 9.27 -5.71 9.50
CA ASP A 23 9.01 -7.15 9.56
C ASP A 23 7.96 -7.54 10.60
N SER A 24 8.00 -6.95 11.78
CA SER A 24 7.03 -7.27 12.83
C SER A 24 5.61 -6.82 12.44
N TRP A 25 5.48 -5.66 11.84
CA TRP A 25 4.20 -5.16 11.36
C TRP A 25 3.65 -6.06 10.22
N LYS A 26 4.48 -6.42 9.26
CA LYS A 26 4.08 -7.32 8.16
C LYS A 26 3.57 -8.65 8.70
N ARG A 27 4.31 -9.21 9.67
CA ARG A 27 3.92 -10.47 10.30
C ARG A 27 2.58 -10.34 11.00
N ALA A 28 2.36 -9.26 11.72
CA ALA A 28 1.11 -9.00 12.42
C ALA A 28 -0.07 -8.89 11.45
N VAL A 29 0.09 -8.19 10.32
CA VAL A 29 -1.01 -8.05 9.36
C VAL A 29 -1.31 -9.37 8.66
N VAL A 30 -0.31 -10.19 8.38
CA VAL A 30 -0.51 -11.52 7.78
C VAL A 30 -1.25 -12.42 8.77
N GLU A 31 -0.83 -12.47 10.02
CA GLU A 31 -1.48 -13.27 11.04
C GLU A 31 -2.94 -12.84 11.27
N ARG A 32 -3.16 -11.54 11.36
CA ARG A 32 -4.49 -10.99 11.64
C ARG A 32 -5.47 -11.23 10.50
N SER A 33 -5.01 -11.03 9.26
CA SER A 33 -5.87 -11.13 8.08
C SER A 33 -6.01 -12.54 7.54
N GLY A 34 -5.03 -13.40 7.80
CA GLY A 34 -4.96 -14.72 7.19
C GLY A 34 -4.59 -14.67 5.71
N LEU A 35 -4.11 -13.53 5.22
CA LEU A 35 -3.77 -13.32 3.80
C LEU A 35 -2.27 -13.17 3.62
N PRO A 36 -1.73 -13.65 2.48
CA PRO A 36 -0.36 -13.31 2.09
C PRO A 36 -0.21 -11.79 1.96
N PHE A 37 0.96 -11.27 2.26
CA PHE A 37 1.19 -9.83 2.22
C PHE A 37 0.91 -9.23 0.83
N SER A 38 1.16 -9.98 -0.24
CA SER A 38 0.84 -9.55 -1.61
C SER A 38 -0.64 -9.25 -1.80
N ARG A 39 -1.52 -10.01 -1.16
CA ARG A 39 -2.97 -9.78 -1.19
C ARG A 39 -3.36 -8.54 -0.41
N ILE A 40 -2.71 -8.34 0.74
CA ILE A 40 -2.93 -7.17 1.58
C ILE A 40 -2.59 -5.90 0.81
N ARG A 41 -1.49 -5.89 0.07
CA ARG A 41 -1.08 -4.75 -0.76
C ARG A 41 -2.14 -4.41 -1.80
N ILE A 42 -2.73 -5.41 -2.42
CA ILE A 42 -3.79 -5.21 -3.42
C ILE A 42 -5.02 -4.59 -2.76
N LEU A 43 -5.45 -5.11 -1.63
CA LEU A 43 -6.60 -4.56 -0.91
C LEU A 43 -6.38 -3.10 -0.53
N LYS A 44 -5.18 -2.76 -0.07
CA LYS A 44 -4.86 -1.38 0.31
C LYS A 44 -4.88 -0.45 -0.90
N ARG A 45 -4.44 -0.90 -2.06
CA ARG A 45 -4.53 -0.13 -3.30
C ARG A 45 -5.98 0.14 -3.67
N LEU A 46 -6.81 -0.89 -3.61
CA LEU A 46 -8.23 -0.79 -3.95
C LEU A 46 -9.00 0.09 -2.97
N SER A 47 -8.50 0.29 -1.76
CA SER A 47 -9.13 1.19 -0.80
C SER A 47 -9.10 2.64 -1.23
N ARG A 48 -8.23 2.99 -2.18
CA ARG A 48 -8.12 4.34 -2.75
C ARG A 48 -9.06 4.54 -3.94
N GLY A 49 -9.61 3.48 -4.48
CA GLY A 49 -10.52 3.53 -5.63
C GLY A 49 -10.46 2.24 -6.43
N SER A 50 -11.51 2.00 -7.20
CA SER A 50 -11.60 0.83 -8.08
C SER A 50 -10.56 0.91 -9.18
N MET A 51 -10.05 -0.23 -9.61
CA MET A 51 -9.04 -0.34 -10.67
C MET A 51 -9.38 -1.50 -11.59
N SER A 52 -9.00 -1.38 -12.86
CA SER A 52 -9.00 -2.54 -13.75
C SER A 52 -7.90 -3.50 -13.32
N VAL A 53 -7.98 -4.76 -13.74
CA VAL A 53 -6.92 -5.74 -13.46
C VAL A 53 -5.58 -5.26 -14.01
N LYS A 54 -5.59 -4.64 -15.19
CA LYS A 54 -4.38 -4.10 -15.84
C LYS A 54 -3.77 -2.97 -15.00
N GLU A 55 -4.59 -2.03 -14.53
CA GLU A 55 -4.12 -0.94 -13.67
C GLU A 55 -3.56 -1.48 -12.36
N LEU A 56 -4.23 -2.48 -11.80
CA LEU A 56 -3.80 -3.12 -10.56
C LEU A 56 -2.45 -3.82 -10.73
N ALA A 57 -2.27 -4.54 -11.84
CA ALA A 57 -0.99 -5.19 -12.16
C ALA A 57 0.14 -4.17 -12.24
N HIS A 58 -0.11 -3.06 -12.92
CA HIS A 58 0.87 -1.98 -13.04
C HIS A 58 1.19 -1.37 -11.68
N ALA A 59 0.18 -1.07 -10.88
CA ALA A 59 0.35 -0.47 -9.56
C ALA A 59 1.09 -1.38 -8.59
N ALA A 60 0.88 -2.70 -8.69
CA ALA A 60 1.52 -3.69 -7.82
C ALA A 60 2.86 -4.19 -8.38
N THR A 61 3.24 -3.75 -9.57
CA THR A 61 4.48 -4.17 -10.25
C THR A 61 4.53 -5.68 -10.45
N ILE A 62 3.41 -6.25 -10.88
CA ILE A 62 3.29 -7.67 -11.23
C ILE A 62 2.70 -7.80 -12.63
N ASP A 63 2.83 -8.96 -13.23
CA ASP A 63 2.25 -9.17 -14.56
C ASP A 63 0.73 -9.38 -14.49
N ALA A 64 0.07 -9.25 -15.64
CA ALA A 64 -1.38 -9.37 -15.70
C ALA A 64 -1.90 -10.76 -15.27
N PRO A 65 -1.26 -11.88 -15.66
CA PRO A 65 -1.68 -13.19 -15.14
C PRO A 65 -1.61 -13.29 -13.63
N ALA A 66 -0.56 -12.79 -13.00
CA ALA A 66 -0.42 -12.79 -11.54
C ALA A 66 -1.52 -11.93 -10.88
N ALA A 67 -1.82 -10.78 -11.47
CA ALA A 67 -2.90 -9.93 -10.96
C ALA A 67 -4.26 -10.63 -11.07
N THR A 68 -4.50 -11.32 -12.18
CA THR A 68 -5.75 -12.09 -12.38
C THR A 68 -5.89 -13.19 -11.31
N VAL A 69 -4.82 -13.92 -11.04
CA VAL A 69 -4.83 -14.96 -9.99
C VAL A 69 -5.14 -14.35 -8.62
N ALA A 70 -4.51 -13.21 -8.31
CA ALA A 70 -4.72 -12.51 -7.05
C ALA A 70 -6.16 -12.04 -6.90
N VAL A 71 -6.72 -11.45 -7.96
CA VAL A 71 -8.11 -10.97 -7.95
C VAL A 71 -9.08 -12.13 -7.80
N ASN A 72 -8.84 -13.23 -8.52
CA ASN A 72 -9.67 -14.43 -8.39
C ASN A 72 -9.67 -14.95 -6.96
N ASP A 73 -8.52 -15.00 -6.31
CA ASP A 73 -8.40 -15.44 -4.92
C ASP A 73 -9.19 -14.51 -3.99
N LEU A 74 -9.01 -13.22 -4.13
CA LEU A 74 -9.69 -12.23 -3.29
C LEU A 74 -11.20 -12.24 -3.53
N GLU A 75 -11.63 -12.44 -4.76
CA GLU A 75 -13.05 -12.54 -5.11
C GLU A 75 -13.66 -13.79 -4.48
N GLY A 76 -12.95 -14.91 -4.54
CA GLY A 76 -13.38 -16.15 -3.90
C GLY A 76 -13.50 -16.02 -2.38
N ARG A 77 -12.74 -15.13 -1.77
CA ARG A 77 -12.81 -14.85 -0.33
C ARG A 77 -13.89 -13.83 0.02
N GLY A 78 -14.57 -13.26 -0.98
CA GLY A 78 -15.61 -12.26 -0.76
C GLY A 78 -15.10 -10.86 -0.45
N LEU A 79 -13.82 -10.59 -0.71
CA LEU A 79 -13.20 -9.31 -0.36
C LEU A 79 -13.23 -8.29 -1.50
N VAL A 80 -13.33 -8.75 -2.74
CA VAL A 80 -13.44 -7.90 -3.92
C VAL A 80 -14.53 -8.41 -4.84
N VAL A 81 -14.97 -7.55 -5.75
CA VAL A 81 -15.95 -7.89 -6.78
C VAL A 81 -15.51 -7.21 -8.09
N ARG A 82 -15.75 -7.89 -9.20
CA ARG A 82 -15.55 -7.31 -10.53
C ARG A 82 -16.89 -6.79 -11.04
N GLU A 83 -16.89 -5.55 -11.51
CA GLU A 83 -18.08 -4.90 -12.03
C GLU A 83 -17.75 -4.22 -13.35
N ILE A 84 -18.76 -4.01 -14.19
CA ILE A 84 -18.59 -3.27 -15.43
C ILE A 84 -18.28 -1.82 -15.08
N ASP A 85 -17.24 -1.27 -15.73
CA ASP A 85 -16.85 0.13 -15.53
C ASP A 85 -17.96 1.05 -16.07
N PRO A 86 -18.56 1.91 -15.24
CA PRO A 86 -19.59 2.84 -15.71
C PRO A 86 -19.11 3.78 -16.82
N ALA A 87 -17.81 4.11 -16.81
CA ALA A 87 -17.22 5.01 -17.81
C ALA A 87 -16.84 4.29 -19.10
N ASN A 88 -16.62 2.98 -19.05
CA ASN A 88 -16.25 2.19 -20.23
C ASN A 88 -16.78 0.76 -20.09
N ARG A 89 -17.93 0.52 -20.65
CA ARG A 89 -18.67 -0.75 -20.50
C ARG A 89 -17.96 -1.98 -21.08
N ARG A 90 -16.88 -1.78 -21.84
CA ARG A 90 -16.05 -2.90 -22.35
C ARG A 90 -15.06 -3.38 -21.32
N CYS A 91 -14.83 -2.62 -20.26
CA CYS A 91 -13.88 -2.92 -19.23
C CYS A 91 -14.59 -3.28 -17.92
N LYS A 92 -13.91 -4.10 -17.11
CA LYS A 92 -14.34 -4.38 -15.76
C LYS A 92 -13.38 -3.74 -14.78
N VAL A 93 -13.93 -3.28 -13.66
CA VAL A 93 -13.13 -2.76 -12.55
C VAL A 93 -13.28 -3.66 -11.35
N VAL A 94 -12.22 -3.74 -10.56
CA VAL A 94 -12.19 -4.46 -9.30
C VAL A 94 -12.43 -3.46 -8.18
N SER A 95 -13.37 -3.76 -7.31
CA SER A 95 -13.74 -2.90 -6.19
C SER A 95 -13.74 -3.73 -4.91
N LEU A 96 -13.50 -3.08 -3.78
CA LEU A 96 -13.68 -3.72 -2.48
C LEU A 96 -15.16 -3.95 -2.21
N THR A 97 -15.48 -5.10 -1.63
CA THR A 97 -16.80 -5.33 -1.04
C THR A 97 -16.84 -4.68 0.34
N ASP A 98 -18.00 -4.67 0.99
CA ASP A 98 -18.12 -4.23 2.39
C ASP A 98 -17.17 -5.03 3.28
N GLN A 99 -17.08 -6.33 3.04
CA GLN A 99 -16.18 -7.22 3.76
C GLN A 99 -14.72 -6.87 3.50
N GLY A 100 -14.38 -6.52 2.26
CA GLY A 100 -13.04 -6.07 1.89
C GLY A 100 -12.67 -4.76 2.59
N ARG A 101 -13.59 -3.81 2.63
CA ARG A 101 -13.39 -2.54 3.34
C ARG A 101 -13.19 -2.76 4.84
N ALA A 102 -13.96 -3.67 5.42
CA ALA A 102 -13.80 -4.02 6.84
C ALA A 102 -12.43 -4.64 7.10
N MET A 103 -11.95 -5.49 6.20
CA MET A 103 -10.62 -6.09 6.30
C MET A 103 -9.54 -5.03 6.27
N VAL A 104 -9.63 -4.06 5.34
CA VAL A 104 -8.65 -2.97 5.26
C VAL A 104 -8.64 -2.15 6.54
N ARG A 105 -9.82 -1.81 7.07
CA ARG A 105 -9.91 -1.08 8.35
C ARG A 105 -9.27 -1.85 9.49
N ASP A 106 -9.47 -3.16 9.55
CA ASP A 106 -8.87 -4.01 10.57
C ASP A 106 -7.34 -4.01 10.46
N ILE A 107 -6.81 -4.14 9.24
CA ILE A 107 -5.37 -4.09 8.98
C ILE A 107 -4.80 -2.74 9.39
N GLU A 108 -5.47 -1.64 9.03
CA GLU A 108 -5.02 -0.30 9.36
C GLU A 108 -5.04 -0.01 10.87
N SER A 109 -5.81 -0.77 11.64
CA SER A 109 -5.86 -0.63 13.10
C SER A 109 -4.66 -1.29 13.78
N ILE A 110 -3.87 -2.10 13.07
CA ILE A 110 -2.71 -2.77 13.65
C ILE A 110 -1.60 -1.74 13.90
N ALA A 111 -1.10 -1.71 15.12
CA ALA A 111 -0.08 -0.75 15.51
C ALA A 111 1.22 -0.95 14.72
N ASP A 112 1.77 0.14 14.26
CA ASP A 112 3.06 0.20 13.57
C ASP A 112 3.85 1.36 14.19
N PRO A 113 4.33 1.18 15.45
CA PRO A 113 5.00 2.27 16.15
C PRO A 113 6.35 2.59 15.52
N ALA A 114 6.77 3.84 15.69
CA ALA A 114 8.07 4.28 15.19
C ALA A 114 9.20 3.45 15.81
N PRO A 115 10.26 3.14 15.03
CA PRO A 115 11.46 2.54 15.60
C PRO A 115 12.06 3.45 16.70
N ASP A 116 12.69 2.84 17.69
CA ASP A 116 13.30 3.59 18.79
C ASP A 116 14.27 4.66 18.31
N ALA A 117 15.04 4.36 17.28
CA ALA A 117 16.00 5.32 16.72
C ALA A 117 15.31 6.59 16.23
N LEU A 118 14.17 6.45 15.57
CA LEU A 118 13.40 7.61 15.10
C LEU A 118 12.76 8.34 16.29
N ALA A 119 12.20 7.59 17.22
CA ALA A 119 11.54 8.14 18.40
C ALA A 119 12.52 8.90 19.31
N SER A 120 13.82 8.63 19.19
CA SER A 120 14.85 9.28 20.01
C SER A 120 15.19 10.70 19.58
N LEU A 121 14.77 11.10 18.39
CA LEU A 121 14.97 12.47 17.91
C LEU A 121 14.18 13.45 18.81
N ASP A 122 14.69 14.66 18.95
CA ASP A 122 13.95 15.65 19.74
C ASP A 122 12.67 16.10 18.99
N PRO A 123 11.70 16.67 19.71
CA PRO A 123 10.42 17.07 19.08
C PRO A 123 10.57 18.04 17.92
N ALA A 124 11.56 18.94 17.97
CA ALA A 124 11.78 19.90 16.88
C ALA A 124 12.25 19.20 15.61
N GLU A 125 13.16 18.25 15.74
CA GLU A 125 13.63 17.45 14.61
C GLU A 125 12.49 16.63 14.02
N LEU A 126 11.67 16.01 14.87
CA LEU A 126 10.53 15.21 14.41
C LEU A 126 9.52 16.06 13.66
N ARG A 127 9.23 17.27 14.15
CA ARG A 127 8.32 18.18 13.45
C ARG A 127 8.85 18.60 12.10
N SER A 128 10.17 18.90 12.04
CA SER A 128 10.82 19.26 10.77
C SER A 128 10.76 18.13 9.76
N LEU A 129 11.07 16.92 10.20
CA LEU A 129 11.02 15.73 9.33
C LEU A 129 9.60 15.49 8.84
N LYS A 130 8.61 15.57 9.71
CA LYS A 130 7.21 15.40 9.35
C LYS A 130 6.78 16.41 8.28
N ALA A 131 7.14 17.68 8.48
CA ALA A 131 6.80 18.75 7.53
C ALA A 131 7.41 18.50 6.15
N ILE A 132 8.66 18.06 6.12
CA ILE A 132 9.34 17.73 4.87
C ILE A 132 8.65 16.56 4.16
N LEU A 133 8.33 15.50 4.88
CA LEU A 133 7.67 14.33 4.31
C LEU A 133 6.28 14.67 3.77
N VAL A 134 5.52 15.47 4.49
CA VAL A 134 4.19 15.92 4.04
C VAL A 134 4.32 16.72 2.74
N ARG A 135 5.33 17.59 2.65
CA ARG A 135 5.60 18.36 1.43
C ARG A 135 5.96 17.44 0.26
N VAL A 136 6.82 16.46 0.48
CA VAL A 136 7.20 15.49 -0.56
C VAL A 136 5.97 14.73 -1.05
N GLN A 137 5.09 14.30 -0.14
CA GLN A 137 3.86 13.60 -0.49
C GLN A 137 2.95 14.47 -1.35
N SER A 138 2.83 15.76 -1.03
CA SER A 138 2.01 16.67 -1.82
C SER A 138 2.57 16.88 -3.22
N LEU A 139 3.89 16.91 -3.37
CA LEU A 139 4.56 17.04 -4.66
C LEU A 139 4.42 15.79 -5.53
N SER A 140 4.09 14.66 -4.92
CA SER A 140 3.87 13.40 -5.66
C SER A 140 2.54 13.38 -6.41
N GLY A 141 1.72 14.40 -6.27
CA GLY A 141 0.45 14.53 -6.99
C GLY A 141 -0.64 13.57 -6.52
N ARG A 142 -0.58 13.13 -5.29
CA ARG A 142 -1.55 12.15 -4.74
C ARG A 142 -2.16 12.64 -3.46
#